data_8f94f169b507b419e48c47ed2a73baba
#
_entry.id   8f94f169b507b419e48c47ed2a73baba
#
_cell.length_a   1.000
_cell.length_b   1.000
_cell.length_c   1.000
_cell.angle_alpha   90.00
_cell.angle_beta   90.00
_cell.angle_gamma   90.00
#
_symmetry.space_group_name_H-M   'P 1'
#
loop_
_entity.id
_entity.type
_entity.pdbx_description
1 polymer ?
#
loop_
_entity_poly.entity_id
_entity_poly.type
_entity_poly.pdbx_seq_one_letter_code
_entity_poly.pdbx_strand_id
1 'polypeptide(L)'
;HILSILQIHYEFLNSIADKMGQSSALLSDENMELLVSMAENTDFERTALIETDGTAHYDNGAEKNVSQRYYFQEAIQGNETLSDPLESSIDKETRVILGVPVYQNGNVIAVLGGSYNVTALSRMLFNDVFDNSGYSLIVNQLGEIIAYDGDPAYHKITYGDNFFQFYERKNLLSNATLQN
;
A
#
# COMPACT_ATOMS: atom_id res chain seq x y z
N HIS A 1 0.92 4.64 16.88
CA HIS A 1 1.07 5.79 15.98
C HIS A 1 1.03 5.36 14.50
N ILE A 2 1.90 4.43 14.07
CA ILE A 2 1.92 3.91 12.68
C ILE A 2 0.61 3.18 12.33
N LEU A 3 0.14 2.29 13.20
CA LEU A 3 -1.16 1.61 13.03
C LEU A 3 -2.32 2.61 12.93
N SER A 4 -2.24 3.72 13.68
CA SER A 4 -3.27 4.77 13.63
C SER A 4 -3.29 5.51 12.30
N ILE A 5 -2.15 5.72 11.65
CA ILE A 5 -2.07 6.38 10.34
C ILE A 5 -2.65 5.46 9.25
N LEU A 6 -2.23 4.20 9.19
CA LEU A 6 -2.81 3.23 8.26
C LEU A 6 -4.31 3.06 8.48
N GLN A 7 -4.76 3.04 9.74
CA GLN A 7 -6.17 2.96 10.08
C GLN A 7 -6.97 4.14 9.50
N ILE A 8 -6.46 5.37 9.60
CA ILE A 8 -7.09 6.55 9.00
C ILE A 8 -7.24 6.40 7.48
N HIS A 9 -6.24 5.85 6.80
CA HIS A 9 -6.33 5.62 5.35
C HIS A 9 -7.33 4.53 4.99
N TYR A 10 -7.41 3.45 5.77
CA TYR A 10 -8.45 2.44 5.58
C TYR A 10 -9.85 3.00 5.85
N GLU A 11 -10.04 3.77 6.91
CA GLU A 11 -11.32 4.43 7.20
C GLU A 11 -11.75 5.38 6.06
N PHE A 12 -10.80 6.13 5.49
CA PHE A 12 -11.06 6.95 4.31
C PHE A 12 -11.48 6.11 3.11
N LEU A 13 -10.71 5.06 2.76
CA LEU A 13 -11.04 4.16 1.65
C LEU A 13 -12.40 3.48 1.87
N ASN A 14 -12.67 2.99 3.07
CA ASN A 14 -13.95 2.36 3.40
C ASN A 14 -15.12 3.33 3.24
N SER A 15 -14.95 4.60 3.64
CA SER A 15 -15.99 5.63 3.45
C SER A 15 -16.33 5.85 1.97
N ILE A 16 -15.34 5.85 1.10
CA ILE A 16 -15.54 5.95 -0.35
C ILE A 16 -16.13 4.66 -0.92
N ALA A 17 -15.63 3.49 -0.49
CA ALA A 17 -16.14 2.18 -0.90
C ALA A 17 -17.63 2.01 -0.56
N ASP A 18 -18.04 2.44 0.64
CA ASP A 18 -19.45 2.44 1.07
C ASP A 18 -20.30 3.31 0.14
N LYS A 19 -19.82 4.48 -0.24
CA LYS A 19 -20.52 5.35 -1.20
C LYS A 19 -20.62 4.69 -2.58
N MET A 20 -19.52 4.11 -3.08
CA MET A 20 -19.50 3.40 -4.37
C MET A 20 -20.46 2.21 -4.39
N GLY A 21 -20.55 1.44 -3.30
CA GLY A 21 -21.44 0.31 -3.17
C GLY A 21 -22.93 0.66 -3.13
N GLN A 22 -23.29 1.92 -2.84
CA GLN A 22 -24.67 2.41 -2.88
C GLN A 22 -25.12 2.84 -4.28
N SER A 23 -24.20 2.98 -5.22
CA SER A 23 -24.50 3.33 -6.60
C SER A 23 -25.33 2.23 -7.29
N SER A 24 -26.20 2.63 -8.20
CA SER A 24 -27.02 1.70 -9.00
C SER A 24 -26.18 0.88 -10.01
N ALA A 25 -25.01 1.38 -10.39
CA ALA A 25 -24.04 0.71 -11.25
C ALA A 25 -22.63 0.89 -10.70
N LEU A 26 -21.88 -0.19 -10.62
CA LEU A 26 -20.51 -0.19 -10.09
C LEU A 26 -19.61 0.78 -10.86
N LEU A 27 -19.64 0.71 -12.17
CA LEU A 27 -18.85 1.56 -13.08
C LEU A 27 -19.65 2.79 -13.55
N SER A 28 -20.44 3.40 -12.67
CA SER A 28 -21.14 4.66 -12.97
C SER A 28 -20.16 5.81 -13.15
N ASP A 29 -20.54 6.83 -13.90
CA ASP A 29 -19.74 8.06 -14.06
C ASP A 29 -19.40 8.65 -12.69
N GLU A 30 -20.35 8.64 -11.74
CA GLU A 30 -20.11 9.12 -10.36
C GLU A 30 -19.00 8.36 -9.65
N ASN A 31 -18.98 7.03 -9.74
CA ASN A 31 -17.93 6.20 -9.12
C ASN A 31 -16.58 6.42 -9.80
N MET A 32 -16.56 6.58 -11.12
CA MET A 32 -15.31 6.88 -11.84
C MET A 32 -14.79 8.28 -11.52
N GLU A 33 -15.66 9.29 -11.37
CA GLU A 33 -15.28 10.61 -10.89
C GLU A 33 -14.71 10.59 -9.46
N LEU A 34 -15.24 9.73 -8.58
CA LEU A 34 -14.67 9.52 -7.25
C LEU A 34 -13.23 9.00 -7.30
N LEU A 35 -12.91 8.06 -8.21
CA LEU A 35 -11.52 7.58 -8.39
C LEU A 35 -10.60 8.74 -8.79
N VAL A 36 -10.99 9.54 -9.78
CA VAL A 36 -10.22 10.70 -10.23
C VAL A 36 -10.02 11.68 -9.07
N SER A 37 -11.10 12.01 -8.36
CA SER A 37 -11.04 12.92 -7.20
C SER A 37 -10.12 12.41 -6.10
N MET A 38 -10.10 11.11 -5.84
CA MET A 38 -9.17 10.51 -4.86
C MET A 38 -7.72 10.69 -5.29
N ALA A 39 -7.38 10.40 -6.56
CA ALA A 39 -6.02 10.54 -7.06
C ALA A 39 -5.56 12.02 -7.09
N GLU A 40 -6.46 12.96 -7.35
CA GLU A 40 -6.13 14.39 -7.41
C GLU A 40 -6.03 15.09 -6.04
N ASN A 41 -6.76 14.59 -5.04
CA ASN A 41 -6.92 15.30 -3.76
C ASN A 41 -6.32 14.53 -2.57
N THR A 42 -5.58 13.46 -2.80
CA THR A 42 -4.88 12.69 -1.77
C THR A 42 -3.46 12.36 -2.23
N ASP A 43 -2.71 11.69 -1.37
CA ASP A 43 -1.35 11.20 -1.68
C ASP A 43 -1.35 9.87 -2.48
N PHE A 44 -2.52 9.37 -2.92
CA PHE A 44 -2.57 8.23 -3.83
C PHE A 44 -2.05 8.62 -5.20
N GLU A 45 -1.07 7.90 -5.71
CA GLU A 45 -0.58 8.09 -7.08
C GLU A 45 -1.54 7.54 -8.13
N ARG A 46 -2.26 6.48 -7.80
CA ARG A 46 -3.32 5.87 -8.59
C ARG A 46 -4.39 5.31 -7.70
N THR A 47 -5.60 5.36 -8.19
CA THR A 47 -6.76 4.68 -7.59
C THR A 47 -7.40 3.76 -8.63
N ALA A 48 -8.05 2.72 -8.16
CA ALA A 48 -8.73 1.77 -9.03
C ALA A 48 -9.96 1.15 -8.36
N LEU A 49 -11.00 0.94 -9.14
CA LEU A 49 -12.14 0.10 -8.80
C LEU A 49 -12.00 -1.23 -9.54
N ILE A 50 -11.99 -2.33 -8.80
CA ILE A 50 -11.63 -3.65 -9.32
C ILE A 50 -12.84 -4.55 -9.23
N GLU A 51 -13.33 -5.02 -10.37
CA GLU A 51 -14.45 -5.96 -10.44
C GLU A 51 -14.10 -7.33 -9.85
N THR A 52 -15.11 -8.16 -9.59
CA THR A 52 -14.94 -9.48 -8.97
C THR A 52 -14.11 -10.47 -9.79
N ASP A 53 -13.98 -10.26 -11.09
CA ASP A 53 -13.12 -11.05 -11.99
C ASP A 53 -11.66 -10.58 -12.00
N GLY A 54 -11.35 -9.51 -11.25
CA GLY A 54 -10.02 -8.90 -11.16
C GLY A 54 -9.74 -7.83 -12.21
N THR A 55 -10.74 -7.40 -13.01
CA THR A 55 -10.58 -6.29 -13.94
C THR A 55 -10.56 -4.97 -13.17
N ALA A 56 -9.41 -4.31 -13.15
CA ALA A 56 -9.18 -3.03 -12.49
C ALA A 56 -9.40 -1.87 -13.49
N HIS A 57 -10.28 -0.94 -13.13
CA HIS A 57 -10.54 0.32 -13.83
C HIS A 57 -9.86 1.46 -13.06
N TYR A 58 -8.87 2.09 -13.66
CA TYR A 58 -8.06 3.13 -13.02
C TYR A 58 -8.61 4.53 -13.23
N ASP A 59 -8.23 5.46 -12.34
CA ASP A 59 -8.54 6.89 -12.39
C ASP A 59 -8.16 7.56 -13.71
N ASN A 60 -7.16 7.05 -14.42
CA ASN A 60 -6.70 7.58 -15.70
C ASN A 60 -7.34 6.88 -16.93
N GLY A 61 -8.36 6.07 -16.74
CA GLY A 61 -9.05 5.33 -17.80
C GLY A 61 -8.32 4.07 -18.28
N ALA A 62 -7.18 3.72 -17.70
CA ALA A 62 -6.51 2.45 -18.02
C ALA A 62 -7.25 1.27 -17.38
N GLU A 63 -7.12 0.10 -18.00
CA GLU A 63 -7.63 -1.16 -17.48
C GLU A 63 -6.51 -2.20 -17.38
N LYS A 64 -6.57 -3.04 -16.34
CA LYS A 64 -5.63 -4.14 -16.17
C LYS A 64 -6.27 -5.26 -15.36
N ASN A 65 -6.02 -6.52 -15.72
CA ASN A 65 -6.41 -7.63 -14.85
C ASN A 65 -5.39 -7.87 -13.75
N VAL A 66 -5.86 -7.88 -12.50
CA VAL A 66 -5.09 -8.07 -11.27
C VAL A 66 -5.54 -9.28 -10.47
N SER A 67 -6.33 -10.17 -11.06
CA SER A 67 -6.91 -11.36 -10.40
C SER A 67 -5.89 -12.25 -9.70
N GLN A 68 -4.63 -12.28 -10.18
CA GLN A 68 -3.54 -13.06 -9.62
C GLN A 68 -2.78 -12.34 -8.50
N ARG A 69 -3.14 -11.12 -8.17
CA ARG A 69 -2.49 -10.35 -7.11
C ARG A 69 -3.06 -10.73 -5.75
N TYR A 70 -2.17 -11.03 -4.80
CA TYR A 70 -2.55 -11.46 -3.46
C TYR A 70 -3.45 -10.44 -2.75
N TYR A 71 -3.13 -9.14 -2.84
CA TYR A 71 -3.94 -8.09 -2.23
C TYR A 71 -5.39 -8.08 -2.73
N PHE A 72 -5.61 -8.35 -4.04
CA PHE A 72 -6.95 -8.46 -4.59
C PHE A 72 -7.68 -9.69 -4.08
N GLN A 73 -7.00 -10.84 -4.06
CA GLN A 73 -7.57 -12.12 -3.62
C GLN A 73 -8.04 -12.06 -2.15
N GLU A 74 -7.32 -11.35 -1.30
CA GLU A 74 -7.72 -11.14 0.09
C GLU A 74 -8.83 -10.08 0.22
N ALA A 75 -8.72 -8.96 -0.52
CA ALA A 75 -9.71 -7.90 -0.41
C ALA A 75 -11.10 -8.33 -0.92
N ILE A 76 -11.15 -9.15 -1.98
CA ILE A 76 -12.44 -9.68 -2.48
C ILE A 76 -13.11 -10.66 -1.51
N GLN A 77 -12.37 -11.19 -0.54
CA GLN A 77 -12.89 -12.02 0.55
C GLN A 77 -13.38 -11.19 1.76
N GLY A 78 -13.27 -9.85 1.69
CA GLY A 78 -13.74 -8.94 2.73
C GLY A 78 -12.66 -8.43 3.68
N ASN A 79 -11.38 -8.63 3.37
CA ASN A 79 -10.26 -8.18 4.19
C ASN A 79 -9.73 -6.81 3.71
N GLU A 80 -9.34 -5.94 4.65
CA GLU A 80 -8.48 -4.79 4.34
C GLU A 80 -7.06 -5.30 4.04
N THR A 81 -6.43 -4.80 2.99
CA THR A 81 -5.14 -5.32 2.54
C THR A 81 -4.11 -4.25 2.27
N LEU A 82 -2.85 -4.56 2.59
CA LEU A 82 -1.66 -3.85 2.14
C LEU A 82 -0.85 -4.81 1.27
N SER A 83 -0.58 -4.44 0.02
CA SER A 83 0.22 -5.28 -0.88
C SER A 83 1.68 -5.35 -0.44
N ASP A 84 2.37 -6.39 -0.89
CA ASP A 84 3.83 -6.35 -0.97
C ASP A 84 4.30 -5.23 -1.93
N PRO A 85 5.56 -4.78 -1.82
CA PRO A 85 6.12 -3.81 -2.75
C PRO A 85 6.06 -4.32 -4.18
N LEU A 86 5.51 -3.51 -5.08
CA LEU A 86 5.34 -3.82 -6.49
C LEU A 86 6.20 -2.86 -7.31
N GLU A 87 7.25 -3.37 -7.96
CA GLU A 87 8.04 -2.57 -8.90
C GLU A 87 7.24 -2.31 -10.18
N SER A 88 7.13 -1.05 -10.54
CA SER A 88 6.52 -0.65 -11.81
C SER A 88 7.44 -1.01 -12.99
N SER A 89 6.88 -1.65 -14.00
CA SER A 89 7.61 -1.96 -15.23
C SER A 89 7.93 -0.71 -16.07
N ILE A 90 7.26 0.40 -15.79
CA ILE A 90 7.36 1.64 -16.58
C ILE A 90 8.45 2.55 -16.04
N ASP A 91 8.36 2.95 -14.77
CA ASP A 91 9.21 3.95 -14.13
C ASP A 91 10.18 3.38 -13.09
N LYS A 92 10.13 2.06 -12.84
CA LYS A 92 10.94 1.35 -11.86
C LYS A 92 10.71 1.80 -10.40
N GLU A 93 9.71 2.62 -10.15
CA GLU A 93 9.34 2.98 -8.80
C GLU A 93 8.61 1.84 -8.10
N THR A 94 8.85 1.73 -6.81
CA THR A 94 8.21 0.72 -5.97
C THR A 94 6.98 1.30 -5.32
N ARG A 95 5.85 0.61 -5.47
CA ARG A 95 4.55 1.00 -4.93
C ARG A 95 3.97 -0.07 -4.04
N VAL A 96 3.17 0.34 -3.09
CA VAL A 96 2.29 -0.51 -2.30
C VAL A 96 0.84 -0.10 -2.54
N ILE A 97 -0.07 -1.05 -2.43
CA ILE A 97 -1.50 -0.83 -2.69
C ILE A 97 -2.26 -1.14 -1.41
N LEU A 98 -3.05 -0.17 -0.94
CA LEU A 98 -4.08 -0.40 0.05
C LEU A 98 -5.35 -0.81 -0.68
N GLY A 99 -5.97 -1.90 -0.26
CA GLY A 99 -7.21 -2.39 -0.85
C GLY A 99 -8.28 -2.59 0.22
N VAL A 100 -9.51 -2.19 -0.09
CA VAL A 100 -10.69 -2.43 0.75
C VAL A 100 -11.83 -3.03 -0.06
N PRO A 101 -12.66 -3.90 0.54
CA PRO A 101 -13.83 -4.44 -0.13
C PRO A 101 -14.91 -3.36 -0.32
N VAL A 102 -15.60 -3.41 -1.45
CA VAL A 102 -16.82 -2.63 -1.73
C VAL A 102 -18.02 -3.53 -1.50
N TYR A 103 -18.88 -3.14 -0.57
CA TYR A 103 -20.06 -3.92 -0.21
C TYR A 103 -21.33 -3.37 -0.85
N GLN A 104 -22.20 -4.26 -1.32
CA GLN A 104 -23.58 -3.97 -1.65
C GLN A 104 -24.47 -5.07 -1.12
N ASN A 105 -25.50 -4.71 -0.34
CA ASN A 105 -26.45 -5.65 0.30
C ASN A 105 -25.73 -6.77 1.09
N GLY A 106 -24.63 -6.45 1.75
CA GLY A 106 -23.83 -7.38 2.55
C GLY A 106 -22.89 -8.30 1.78
N ASN A 107 -22.83 -8.18 0.45
CA ASN A 107 -21.90 -8.94 -0.39
C ASN A 107 -20.79 -8.04 -0.90
N VAL A 108 -19.58 -8.58 -1.00
CA VAL A 108 -18.47 -7.91 -1.68
C VAL A 108 -18.73 -7.96 -3.19
N ILE A 109 -18.82 -6.80 -3.83
CA ILE A 109 -19.09 -6.66 -5.27
C ILE A 109 -17.88 -6.14 -6.05
N ALA A 110 -16.90 -5.58 -5.36
CA ALA A 110 -15.68 -5.04 -5.95
C ALA A 110 -14.62 -4.83 -4.87
N VAL A 111 -13.44 -4.38 -5.28
CA VAL A 111 -12.37 -3.89 -4.41
C VAL A 111 -12.02 -2.46 -4.82
N LEU A 112 -11.93 -1.54 -3.86
CA LEU A 112 -11.37 -0.21 -4.06
C LEU A 112 -9.90 -0.24 -3.65
N GLY A 113 -9.01 0.18 -4.56
CA GLY A 113 -7.57 0.23 -4.33
C GLY A 113 -7.00 1.63 -4.47
N GLY A 114 -6.01 1.95 -3.63
CA GLY A 114 -5.19 3.15 -3.75
C GLY A 114 -3.71 2.80 -3.64
N SER A 115 -2.87 3.26 -4.58
CA SER A 115 -1.44 3.00 -4.56
C SER A 115 -0.65 4.20 -4.04
N TYR A 116 0.34 3.90 -3.20
CA TYR A 116 1.35 4.85 -2.75
C TYR A 116 2.72 4.48 -3.30
N ASN A 117 3.50 5.47 -3.68
CA ASN A 117 4.95 5.32 -3.76
C ASN A 117 5.49 4.95 -2.37
N VAL A 118 6.39 3.98 -2.29
CA VAL A 118 6.92 3.51 -1.00
C VAL A 118 7.65 4.62 -0.24
N THR A 119 8.36 5.51 -0.95
CA THR A 119 9.01 6.67 -0.32
C THR A 119 8.00 7.65 0.28
N ALA A 120 6.89 7.91 -0.43
CA ALA A 120 5.81 8.76 0.08
C ALA A 120 5.14 8.13 1.31
N LEU A 121 4.85 6.83 1.25
CA LEU A 121 4.31 6.07 2.39
C LEU A 121 5.27 6.12 3.59
N SER A 122 6.56 5.92 3.38
CA SER A 122 7.55 5.98 4.45
C SER A 122 7.56 7.35 5.13
N ARG A 123 7.55 8.44 4.35
CA ARG A 123 7.49 9.79 4.91
C ARG A 123 6.22 10.00 5.73
N MET A 124 5.07 9.56 5.22
CA MET A 124 3.78 9.69 5.90
C MET A 124 3.76 8.94 7.23
N LEU A 125 4.33 7.74 7.28
CA LEU A 125 4.30 6.88 8.46
C LEU A 125 5.33 7.30 9.52
N PHE A 126 6.45 7.88 9.12
CA PHE A 126 7.62 8.09 9.98
C PHE A 126 8.00 9.54 10.17
N ASN A 127 7.26 10.48 9.56
CA ASN A 127 7.59 11.90 9.66
C ASN A 127 7.74 12.32 11.13
N ASP A 128 8.87 12.92 11.46
CA ASP A 128 9.24 13.44 12.78
C ASP A 128 9.34 12.42 13.95
N VAL A 129 9.34 11.11 13.69
CA VAL A 129 9.38 10.13 14.79
C VAL A 129 10.71 10.13 15.54
N PHE A 130 11.84 10.47 14.88
CA PHE A 130 13.18 10.37 15.46
C PHE A 130 14.06 11.61 15.29
N ASP A 131 13.51 12.74 14.94
CA ASP A 131 14.28 14.00 14.80
C ASP A 131 15.59 13.81 13.98
N ASN A 132 15.50 13.06 12.89
CA ASN A 132 16.60 12.63 12.01
C ASN A 132 17.73 11.80 12.67
N SER A 133 17.51 11.27 13.87
CA SER A 133 18.56 10.54 14.62
C SER A 133 18.46 9.02 14.55
N GLY A 134 17.51 8.47 13.79
CA GLY A 134 17.29 7.04 13.69
C GLY A 134 16.78 6.60 12.31
N TYR A 135 16.30 5.37 12.25
CA TYR A 135 15.59 4.84 11.11
C TYR A 135 14.40 4.00 11.58
N SER A 136 13.38 3.96 10.76
CA SER A 136 12.21 3.10 10.94
C SER A 136 11.97 2.28 9.69
N LEU A 137 11.43 1.09 9.87
CA LEU A 137 11.03 0.25 8.75
C LEU A 137 9.76 -0.53 9.09
N ILE A 138 9.00 -0.83 8.05
CA ILE A 138 7.87 -1.75 8.12
C ILE A 138 8.23 -2.99 7.32
N VAL A 139 7.94 -4.14 7.87
CA VAL A 139 8.12 -5.43 7.22
C VAL A 139 6.77 -6.12 7.07
N ASN A 140 6.60 -6.88 6.00
CA ASN A 140 5.46 -7.77 5.84
C ASN A 140 5.62 -9.05 6.68
N GLN A 141 4.65 -9.96 6.60
CA GLN A 141 4.67 -11.23 7.33
C GLN A 141 5.85 -12.15 6.94
N LEU A 142 6.42 -11.97 5.75
CA LEU A 142 7.59 -12.71 5.27
C LEU A 142 8.91 -12.06 5.70
N GLY A 143 8.86 -10.91 6.39
CA GLY A 143 10.04 -10.16 6.82
C GLY A 143 10.63 -9.26 5.73
N GLU A 144 9.95 -9.07 4.60
CA GLU A 144 10.41 -8.18 3.54
C GLU A 144 10.15 -6.71 3.93
N ILE A 145 11.12 -5.85 3.66
CA ILE A 145 11.05 -4.42 3.99
C ILE A 145 10.15 -3.72 2.97
N ILE A 146 8.99 -3.25 3.40
CA ILE A 146 7.97 -2.61 2.56
C ILE A 146 7.93 -1.08 2.71
N ALA A 147 8.43 -0.55 3.81
CA ALA A 147 8.58 0.88 4.01
C ALA A 147 9.82 1.15 4.88
N TYR A 148 10.48 2.28 4.63
CA TYR A 148 11.69 2.69 5.31
C TYR A 148 11.77 4.21 5.38
N ASP A 149 12.15 4.73 6.57
CA ASP A 149 12.52 6.13 6.77
C ASP A 149 13.92 6.21 7.37
N GLY A 150 14.75 7.07 6.80
CA GLY A 150 16.16 7.25 7.14
C GLY A 150 17.03 7.44 5.91
N ASP A 151 18.32 7.64 6.06
CA ASP A 151 19.26 7.74 4.95
C ASP A 151 19.60 6.35 4.37
N PRO A 152 19.09 5.98 3.19
CA PRO A 152 19.34 4.66 2.60
C PRO A 152 20.83 4.42 2.32
N ALA A 153 21.59 5.47 2.02
CA ALA A 153 23.02 5.36 1.74
C ALA A 153 23.79 4.96 3.02
N TYR A 154 23.34 5.43 4.17
CA TYR A 154 23.94 5.12 5.47
C TYR A 154 23.63 3.71 5.94
N HIS A 155 22.42 3.22 5.69
CA HIS A 155 21.95 1.93 6.21
C HIS A 155 22.01 0.80 5.19
N LYS A 156 22.23 1.08 3.91
CA LYS A 156 22.28 0.09 2.80
C LYS A 156 21.06 -0.83 2.77
N ILE A 157 19.87 -0.25 3.00
CA ILE A 157 18.59 -0.94 2.96
C ILE A 157 17.97 -0.77 1.59
N THR A 158 17.44 -1.86 1.04
CA THR A 158 16.70 -1.88 -0.21
C THR A 158 15.30 -2.42 0.05
N TYR A 159 14.28 -1.85 -0.60
CA TYR A 159 12.92 -2.37 -0.53
C TYR A 159 12.88 -3.80 -1.08
N GLY A 160 12.16 -4.68 -0.37
CA GLY A 160 12.14 -6.10 -0.65
C GLY A 160 13.26 -6.90 0.02
N ASP A 161 14.26 -6.25 0.63
CA ASP A 161 15.27 -6.94 1.44
C ASP A 161 14.58 -7.63 2.63
N ASN A 162 15.09 -8.80 3.00
CA ASN A 162 14.59 -9.51 4.17
C ASN A 162 15.18 -8.94 5.46
N PHE A 163 14.31 -8.45 6.34
CA PHE A 163 14.67 -7.83 7.61
C PHE A 163 15.52 -8.75 8.50
N PHE A 164 15.19 -10.04 8.56
CA PHE A 164 15.93 -10.98 9.42
C PHE A 164 17.37 -11.14 8.94
N GLN A 165 17.61 -11.21 7.64
CA GLN A 165 18.98 -11.25 7.08
C GLN A 165 19.74 -9.93 7.32
N PHE A 166 19.04 -8.81 7.28
CA PHE A 166 19.61 -7.51 7.58
C PHE A 166 20.00 -7.42 9.07
N TYR A 167 19.13 -7.88 9.96
CA TYR A 167 19.35 -7.87 11.39
C TYR A 167 20.50 -8.80 11.81
N GLU A 168 20.57 -10.00 11.24
CA GLU A 168 21.67 -10.94 11.47
C GLU A 168 23.01 -10.37 11.05
N ARG A 169 23.10 -9.75 9.86
CA ARG A 169 24.31 -9.07 9.39
C ARG A 169 24.76 -7.95 10.33
N LYS A 170 23.82 -7.16 10.84
CA LYS A 170 24.13 -6.08 11.79
C LYS A 170 24.62 -6.61 13.15
N ASN A 171 23.99 -7.66 13.67
CA ASN A 171 24.42 -8.28 14.95
C ASN A 171 25.78 -8.97 14.82
N LEU A 172 26.08 -9.61 13.73
CA LEU A 172 27.41 -10.18 13.45
C LEU A 172 28.50 -9.08 13.44
N LEU A 173 28.19 -7.92 12.85
CA LEU A 173 29.12 -6.77 12.85
C LEU A 173 29.29 -6.15 14.24
N SER A 174 28.22 -6.03 15.04
CA SER A 174 28.30 -5.51 16.41
C SER A 174 29.06 -6.44 17.34
N ASN A 175 28.87 -7.74 17.21
CA ASN A 175 29.60 -8.74 17.97
C ASN A 175 31.10 -8.81 17.61
N ALA A 176 31.44 -8.59 16.33
CA ALA A 176 32.85 -8.50 15.90
C ALA A 176 33.55 -7.24 16.43
N THR A 177 32.81 -6.14 16.67
CA THR A 177 33.36 -4.90 17.22
C THR A 177 33.54 -4.95 18.72
N LEU A 178 32.82 -5.82 19.43
CA LEU A 178 32.94 -6.03 20.88
C LEU A 178 34.02 -7.03 21.28
N GLN A 179 34.64 -7.71 20.31
CA GLN A 179 35.73 -8.68 20.55
C GLN A 179 37.13 -8.14 20.26
N ASN A 180 37.27 -6.87 19.88
CA ASN A 180 38.53 -6.13 19.71
C ASN A 180 38.58 -4.95 20.70
#